data_a9d0ce3c4ad25abcc48a050efe4c21c7
#
_entry.id   a9d0ce3c4ad25abcc48a050efe4c21c7
#
_cell.length_a   1.000
_cell.length_b   1.000
_cell.length_c   1.000
_cell.angle_alpha   90.00
_cell.angle_beta   90.00
_cell.angle_gamma   90.00
#
_symmetry.space_group_name_H-M   'P 1'
#
loop_
_entity.id
_entity.type
_entity.pdbx_description
1 polymer ?
#
loop_
_entity_poly.entity_id
_entity_poly.type
_entity_poly.pdbx_seq_one_letter_code
_entity_poly.pdbx_strand_id
1 'polypeptide(L)'
;MDAVKRFPSVMILAILLFSSISPLLSQSSAENSTGIEILHTAINPVNNNTYYLLSEASWTDSAEAARGLGGFLVTVDDAEENDWLFDTFASFENQTRHLWIGLSDDDVEGEFNWHDGTPFFYRSWGEGQPGEGGDEDYVHITGTNMGNIQPGYWNDLEDDPQYFPVYGVVEVGPGADYALRFDGINDYVEAETDTDFELNGSLTISADVYPYTA
;
A
#
# COMPACT_ATOMS: atom_id res chain seq x y z
N MET A 1 -23.86 20.24 -41.60
CA MET A 1 -24.11 18.81 -41.27
C MET A 1 -22.97 18.34 -40.41
N ASP A 2 -23.08 18.58 -39.11
CA ASP A 2 -22.02 18.29 -38.14
C ASP A 2 -22.24 16.91 -37.57
N ALA A 3 -21.25 16.07 -37.77
CA ALA A 3 -21.26 14.70 -37.25
C ALA A 3 -20.96 14.73 -35.74
N VAL A 4 -21.99 14.51 -34.95
CA VAL A 4 -21.86 14.31 -33.49
C VAL A 4 -21.16 12.95 -33.27
N LYS A 5 -19.89 12.99 -32.82
CA LYS A 5 -19.21 11.79 -32.31
C LYS A 5 -19.86 11.40 -31.00
N ARG A 6 -20.56 10.28 -30.99
CA ARG A 6 -21.05 9.65 -29.76
C ARG A 6 -19.87 8.90 -29.11
N PHE A 7 -19.50 9.34 -27.93
CA PHE A 7 -18.64 8.54 -27.06
C PHE A 7 -19.48 7.46 -26.37
N PRO A 8 -18.97 6.24 -26.13
CA PRO A 8 -19.69 5.27 -25.35
C PRO A 8 -19.84 5.79 -23.92
N SER A 9 -21.08 5.80 -23.44
CA SER A 9 -21.40 6.20 -22.06
C SER A 9 -20.82 5.15 -21.12
N VAL A 10 -19.78 5.53 -20.38
CA VAL A 10 -19.37 4.78 -19.20
C VAL A 10 -20.36 5.15 -18.10
N MET A 11 -21.23 4.21 -17.74
CA MET A 11 -22.17 4.39 -16.65
C MET A 11 -21.50 3.93 -15.36
N ILE A 12 -21.00 4.89 -14.57
CA ILE A 12 -20.46 4.64 -13.24
C ILE A 12 -21.61 4.84 -12.25
N LEU A 13 -22.03 3.78 -11.57
CA LEU A 13 -23.00 3.84 -10.49
C LEU A 13 -22.29 3.59 -9.16
N ALA A 14 -22.17 4.60 -8.33
CA ALA A 14 -21.61 4.49 -6.99
C ALA A 14 -22.72 4.56 -5.94
N ILE A 15 -22.69 3.69 -4.96
CA ILE A 15 -23.67 3.64 -3.89
C ILE A 15 -22.99 3.78 -2.53
N LEU A 16 -23.46 4.74 -1.77
CA LEU A 16 -23.10 4.94 -0.38
C LEU A 16 -24.21 4.36 0.52
N LEU A 17 -23.86 3.40 1.35
CA LEU A 17 -24.75 2.88 2.38
C LEU A 17 -24.41 3.54 3.73
N PHE A 18 -25.34 4.33 4.24
CA PHE A 18 -25.39 4.69 5.66
C PHE A 18 -26.51 3.89 6.32
N SER A 19 -26.18 2.87 7.10
CA SER A 19 -27.11 2.31 8.06
C SER A 19 -26.43 2.17 9.41
N SER A 20 -27.01 2.82 10.42
CA SER A 20 -26.70 2.61 11.83
C SER A 20 -27.39 1.32 12.29
N ILE A 21 -26.88 0.18 11.86
CA ILE A 21 -27.22 -1.12 12.45
C ILE A 21 -25.86 -1.76 12.75
N SER A 22 -25.61 -2.00 14.02
CA SER A 22 -24.49 -2.85 14.43
C SER A 22 -24.71 -4.21 13.83
N PRO A 23 -23.97 -4.64 12.82
CA PRO A 23 -23.97 -6.04 12.46
C PRO A 23 -23.09 -6.76 13.45
N LEU A 24 -23.64 -7.81 14.01
CA LEU A 24 -22.83 -8.89 14.51
C LEU A 24 -22.09 -9.45 13.29
N LEU A 25 -20.97 -8.83 12.94
CA LEU A 25 -20.09 -9.36 11.92
C LEU A 25 -19.53 -10.68 12.46
N SER A 26 -20.08 -11.79 11.95
CA SER A 26 -19.24 -12.95 11.80
C SER A 26 -18.05 -12.47 10.95
N GLN A 27 -16.88 -12.33 11.56
CA GLN A 27 -15.63 -12.25 10.83
C GLN A 27 -15.54 -13.51 9.98
N SER A 28 -15.93 -13.43 8.72
CA SER A 28 -15.32 -14.25 7.71
C SER A 28 -13.90 -13.68 7.63
N SER A 29 -12.97 -14.29 8.33
CA SER A 29 -11.56 -14.17 8.02
C SER A 29 -11.46 -14.49 6.53
N ALA A 30 -11.25 -13.46 5.67
CA ALA A 30 -10.60 -13.71 4.41
C ALA A 30 -9.31 -14.46 4.82
N GLU A 31 -9.23 -15.74 4.49
CA GLU A 31 -7.99 -16.47 4.66
C GLU A 31 -6.98 -15.74 3.81
N ASN A 32 -6.07 -15.03 4.46
CA ASN A 32 -4.94 -14.40 3.81
C ASN A 32 -4.16 -15.54 3.17
N SER A 33 -4.17 -15.63 1.85
CA SER A 33 -3.63 -16.77 1.08
C SER A 33 -2.12 -16.95 1.33
N THR A 34 -1.47 -15.92 1.87
CA THR A 34 -0.03 -15.87 2.15
C THR A 34 0.34 -16.31 3.57
N GLY A 35 -0.61 -16.44 4.51
CA GLY A 35 -0.32 -16.74 5.92
C GLY A 35 0.37 -15.58 6.67
N ILE A 36 0.45 -14.39 6.07
CA ILE A 36 1.05 -13.19 6.68
C ILE A 36 0.09 -12.61 7.72
N GLU A 37 0.62 -12.31 8.90
CA GLU A 37 -0.14 -11.76 10.04
C GLU A 37 0.14 -10.27 10.21
N ILE A 38 -0.84 -9.52 10.72
CA ILE A 38 -0.65 -8.14 11.20
C ILE A 38 -0.14 -8.20 12.64
N LEU A 39 1.08 -7.72 12.85
CA LEU A 39 1.72 -7.69 14.17
C LEU A 39 1.38 -6.42 14.96
N HIS A 40 1.25 -5.29 14.26
CA HIS A 40 0.94 -3.99 14.87
C HIS A 40 0.16 -3.11 13.91
N THR A 41 -0.64 -2.21 14.49
CA THR A 41 -1.40 -1.19 13.76
C THR A 41 -1.16 0.17 14.42
N ALA A 42 -0.84 1.19 13.62
CA ALA A 42 -0.69 2.56 14.06
C ALA A 42 -1.37 3.53 13.08
N ILE A 43 -1.79 4.69 13.59
CA ILE A 43 -2.28 5.79 12.76
C ILE A 43 -1.24 6.90 12.82
N ASN A 44 -0.76 7.35 11.66
CA ASN A 44 0.16 8.47 11.61
C ASN A 44 -0.61 9.77 11.89
N PRO A 45 -0.21 10.54 12.91
CA PRO A 45 -0.95 11.74 13.32
C PRO A 45 -0.84 12.91 12.32
N VAL A 46 0.08 12.82 11.34
CA VAL A 46 0.30 13.88 10.34
C VAL A 46 -0.66 13.73 9.17
N ASN A 47 -0.73 12.52 8.55
CA ASN A 47 -1.54 12.26 7.37
C ASN A 47 -2.87 11.52 7.67
N ASN A 48 -3.05 11.02 8.90
CA ASN A 48 -4.20 10.23 9.34
C ASN A 48 -4.39 8.91 8.58
N ASN A 49 -3.34 8.42 7.92
CA ASN A 49 -3.34 7.09 7.31
C ASN A 49 -3.14 6.02 8.38
N THR A 50 -3.67 4.83 8.11
CA THR A 50 -3.47 3.65 8.95
C THR A 50 -2.30 2.83 8.41
N TYR A 51 -1.40 2.44 9.31
CA TYR A 51 -0.22 1.65 8.97
C TYR A 51 -0.25 0.31 9.70
N TYR A 52 0.14 -0.74 8.98
CA TYR A 52 0.20 -2.11 9.50
C TYR A 52 1.62 -2.64 9.40
N LEU A 53 2.15 -3.17 10.51
CA LEU A 53 3.36 -4.00 10.49
C LEU A 53 2.93 -5.44 10.20
N LEU A 54 3.45 -6.02 9.15
CA LEU A 54 3.23 -7.42 8.79
C LEU A 54 4.24 -8.34 9.51
N SER A 55 3.95 -9.64 9.58
CA SER A 55 4.94 -10.66 9.90
C SER A 55 6.03 -10.73 8.82
N GLU A 56 7.15 -11.41 9.11
CA GLU A 56 8.23 -11.60 8.14
C GLU A 56 7.72 -12.27 6.86
N ALA A 57 8.15 -11.76 5.71
CA ALA A 57 7.84 -12.29 4.39
C ALA A 57 8.80 -11.70 3.34
N SER A 58 8.75 -12.24 2.12
CA SER A 58 9.36 -11.60 0.96
C SER A 58 8.73 -10.22 0.69
N TRP A 59 9.42 -9.39 -0.09
CA TRP A 59 8.85 -8.11 -0.48
C TRP A 59 7.59 -8.30 -1.34
N THR A 60 7.61 -9.22 -2.30
CA THR A 60 6.48 -9.50 -3.20
C THR A 60 5.27 -10.03 -2.44
N ASP A 61 5.44 -10.95 -1.48
CA ASP A 61 4.36 -11.44 -0.63
C ASP A 61 3.80 -10.34 0.27
N SER A 62 4.68 -9.47 0.82
CA SER A 62 4.28 -8.31 1.61
C SER A 62 3.48 -7.31 0.78
N ALA A 63 3.88 -7.07 -0.48
CA ALA A 63 3.16 -6.20 -1.40
C ALA A 63 1.79 -6.78 -1.79
N GLU A 64 1.67 -8.10 -1.96
CA GLU A 64 0.37 -8.76 -2.18
C GLU A 64 -0.53 -8.63 -0.95
N ALA A 65 0.01 -8.87 0.24
CA ALA A 65 -0.73 -8.68 1.50
C ALA A 65 -1.20 -7.23 1.67
N ALA A 66 -0.36 -6.25 1.32
CA ALA A 66 -0.70 -4.83 1.37
C ALA A 66 -1.91 -4.50 0.47
N ARG A 67 -1.93 -5.04 -0.76
CA ARG A 67 -3.08 -4.89 -1.66
C ARG A 67 -4.34 -5.54 -1.08
N GLY A 68 -4.20 -6.70 -0.43
CA GLY A 68 -5.30 -7.37 0.27
C GLY A 68 -5.89 -6.55 1.42
N LEU A 69 -5.09 -5.67 2.04
CA LEU A 69 -5.50 -4.73 3.08
C LEU A 69 -6.06 -3.41 2.51
N GLY A 70 -6.11 -3.25 1.20
CA GLY A 70 -6.61 -2.04 0.53
C GLY A 70 -5.59 -0.91 0.43
N GLY A 71 -4.28 -1.22 0.56
CA GLY A 71 -3.18 -0.25 0.50
C GLY A 71 -2.01 -0.76 -0.32
N PHE A 72 -0.85 -0.20 -0.04
CA PHE A 72 0.44 -0.55 -0.62
C PHE A 72 1.49 -0.71 0.49
N LEU A 73 2.63 -1.32 0.19
CA LEU A 73 3.80 -1.11 1.02
C LEU A 73 4.09 0.39 1.07
N VAL A 74 4.46 0.87 2.25
CA VAL A 74 4.52 2.30 2.55
C VAL A 74 5.40 3.07 1.58
N THR A 75 4.89 4.21 1.12
CA THR A 75 5.66 5.26 0.45
C THR A 75 6.21 6.21 1.51
N VAL A 76 7.46 6.64 1.36
CA VAL A 76 8.10 7.55 2.32
C VAL A 76 8.32 8.90 1.64
N ASP A 77 7.57 9.91 2.06
CA ASP A 77 7.53 11.22 1.42
C ASP A 77 8.59 12.20 1.94
N ASP A 78 8.99 12.06 3.21
CA ASP A 78 9.95 12.94 3.86
C ASP A 78 10.71 12.28 5.02
N ALA A 79 11.61 13.04 5.65
CA ALA A 79 12.43 12.55 6.76
C ALA A 79 11.63 12.32 8.04
N GLU A 80 10.62 13.13 8.29
CA GLU A 80 9.75 13.01 9.47
C GLU A 80 8.95 11.72 9.41
N GLU A 81 8.47 11.33 8.24
CA GLU A 81 7.78 10.06 8.04
C GLU A 81 8.73 8.87 8.16
N ASN A 82 9.93 8.95 7.56
CA ASN A 82 10.95 7.92 7.70
C ASN A 82 11.29 7.65 9.17
N ASP A 83 11.52 8.70 9.95
CA ASP A 83 11.82 8.61 11.38
C ASP A 83 10.63 8.03 12.15
N TRP A 84 9.40 8.45 11.82
CA TRP A 84 8.19 7.93 12.47
C TRP A 84 7.98 6.44 12.20
N LEU A 85 8.20 5.98 10.96
CA LEU A 85 8.13 4.57 10.60
C LEU A 85 9.14 3.74 11.37
N PHE A 86 10.39 4.21 11.41
CA PHE A 86 11.46 3.55 12.13
C PHE A 86 11.14 3.44 13.64
N ASP A 87 10.76 4.54 14.27
CA ASP A 87 10.46 4.59 15.71
C ASP A 87 9.24 3.75 16.08
N THR A 88 8.22 3.72 15.20
CA THR A 88 6.95 3.01 15.46
C THR A 88 7.08 1.51 15.27
N PHE A 89 7.77 1.06 14.21
CA PHE A 89 7.70 -0.32 13.77
C PHE A 89 9.02 -1.11 13.94
N ALA A 90 10.18 -0.47 13.72
CA ALA A 90 11.45 -1.18 13.79
C ALA A 90 11.75 -1.68 15.21
N SER A 91 11.34 -0.94 16.23
CA SER A 91 11.59 -1.30 17.65
C SER A 91 10.36 -1.83 18.39
N PHE A 92 9.26 -2.11 17.69
CA PHE A 92 8.03 -2.61 18.30
C PHE A 92 8.29 -3.89 19.14
N GLU A 93 7.72 -3.93 20.35
CA GLU A 93 7.92 -5.00 21.34
C GLU A 93 9.40 -5.26 21.73
N ASN A 94 10.24 -4.23 21.72
CA ASN A 94 11.69 -4.33 22.01
C ASN A 94 12.44 -5.32 21.10
N GLN A 95 11.93 -5.57 19.92
CA GLN A 95 12.63 -6.30 18.87
C GLN A 95 13.26 -5.29 17.91
N THR A 96 14.20 -5.74 17.11
CA THR A 96 14.80 -4.92 16.06
C THR A 96 14.47 -5.53 14.71
N ARG A 97 13.80 -4.76 13.83
CA ARG A 97 13.29 -5.22 12.54
C ARG A 97 13.82 -4.37 11.40
N HIS A 98 14.13 -5.04 10.31
CA HIS A 98 14.25 -4.43 9.00
C HIS A 98 12.85 -4.30 8.40
N LEU A 99 12.53 -3.18 7.74
CA LEU A 99 11.17 -2.86 7.30
C LEU A 99 11.12 -2.71 5.77
N TRP A 100 10.38 -3.59 5.09
CA TRP A 100 10.09 -3.39 3.67
C TRP A 100 9.27 -2.12 3.46
N ILE A 101 9.66 -1.31 2.48
CA ILE A 101 8.92 -0.15 1.97
C ILE A 101 8.55 -0.38 0.51
N GLY A 102 7.64 0.43 -0.04
CA GLY A 102 7.09 0.21 -1.38
C GLY A 102 7.96 0.68 -2.54
N LEU A 103 9.27 0.80 -2.36
CA LEU A 103 10.22 1.26 -3.36
C LEU A 103 10.95 0.07 -3.97
N SER A 104 11.04 0.03 -5.30
CA SER A 104 11.79 -1.00 -6.05
C SER A 104 12.28 -0.47 -7.39
N ASP A 105 13.24 -1.17 -8.00
CA ASP A 105 13.68 -1.00 -9.38
C ASP A 105 13.61 -2.29 -10.21
N ASP A 106 12.74 -3.23 -9.78
CA ASP A 106 12.49 -4.52 -10.40
C ASP A 106 12.03 -4.45 -11.87
N ASP A 107 11.41 -3.35 -12.29
CA ASP A 107 11.05 -3.10 -13.69
C ASP A 107 12.26 -2.73 -14.56
N VAL A 108 13.14 -1.86 -14.05
CA VAL A 108 14.35 -1.38 -14.74
C VAL A 108 15.44 -1.06 -13.74
N GLU A 109 16.52 -1.84 -13.75
CA GLU A 109 17.69 -1.69 -12.89
C GLU A 109 18.18 -0.23 -12.80
N GLY A 110 18.28 0.28 -11.56
CA GLY A 110 18.69 1.64 -11.23
C GLY A 110 17.60 2.71 -11.39
N GLU A 111 16.37 2.34 -11.80
CA GLU A 111 15.22 3.24 -11.94
C GLU A 111 14.19 2.98 -10.83
N PHE A 112 14.49 3.37 -9.61
CA PHE A 112 13.61 3.18 -8.45
C PHE A 112 12.28 3.92 -8.58
N ASN A 113 11.17 3.20 -8.31
CA ASN A 113 9.82 3.72 -8.35
C ASN A 113 9.02 3.25 -7.13
N TRP A 114 8.12 4.11 -6.65
CA TRP A 114 7.14 3.72 -5.65
C TRP A 114 6.05 2.85 -6.27
N HIS A 115 5.71 1.76 -5.61
CA HIS A 115 4.75 0.77 -6.11
C HIS A 115 3.29 1.28 -6.16
N ASP A 116 2.99 2.38 -5.46
CA ASP A 116 1.72 3.09 -5.53
C ASP A 116 1.64 4.10 -6.70
N GLY A 117 2.77 4.32 -7.42
CA GLY A 117 2.90 5.22 -8.55
C GLY A 117 3.17 6.68 -8.18
N THR A 118 3.42 7.00 -6.92
CA THR A 118 3.82 8.36 -6.52
C THR A 118 5.22 8.69 -7.04
N PRO A 119 5.52 9.99 -7.30
CA PRO A 119 6.87 10.37 -7.76
C PRO A 119 7.93 10.18 -6.67
N PHE A 120 9.08 9.63 -7.04
CA PHE A 120 10.19 9.37 -6.15
C PHE A 120 11.06 10.63 -5.94
N PHE A 121 10.83 11.38 -4.84
CA PHE A 121 11.55 12.61 -4.51
C PHE A 121 12.46 12.49 -3.29
N TYR A 122 11.95 11.95 -2.18
CA TYR A 122 12.70 11.78 -0.95
C TYR A 122 13.56 10.51 -1.02
N ARG A 123 14.76 10.58 -0.42
CA ARG A 123 15.73 9.48 -0.40
C ARG A 123 16.47 9.48 0.91
N SER A 124 16.61 8.29 1.51
CA SER A 124 17.36 8.08 2.76
C SER A 124 18.35 6.92 2.63
N TRP A 125 19.01 6.81 1.49
CA TRP A 125 19.99 5.76 1.24
C TRP A 125 21.13 5.73 2.27
N GLY A 126 21.50 4.52 2.71
CA GLY A 126 22.69 4.29 3.51
C GLY A 126 23.99 4.57 2.74
N GLU A 127 25.12 4.59 3.45
CA GLU A 127 26.42 4.82 2.82
C GLU A 127 26.76 3.70 1.83
N GLY A 128 26.92 4.06 0.56
CA GLY A 128 27.21 3.14 -0.54
C GLY A 128 25.97 2.48 -1.16
N GLN A 129 24.78 2.93 -0.80
CA GLN A 129 23.50 2.44 -1.37
C GLN A 129 22.89 3.46 -2.33
N PRO A 130 22.02 3.03 -3.29
CA PRO A 130 21.70 1.63 -3.61
C PRO A 130 22.92 0.86 -4.12
N GLY A 131 22.91 -0.49 -3.95
CA GLY A 131 23.95 -1.38 -4.45
C GLY A 131 24.02 -1.38 -5.99
N GLU A 132 25.12 -1.87 -6.55
CA GLU A 132 25.22 -2.10 -8.01
C GLU A 132 24.90 -3.58 -8.37
N GLY A 133 24.27 -4.33 -7.46
CA GLY A 133 23.93 -5.74 -7.62
C GLY A 133 22.61 -5.91 -8.36
N GLY A 134 22.60 -6.56 -9.52
CA GLY A 134 21.42 -6.71 -10.36
C GLY A 134 20.37 -7.72 -9.88
N ASP A 135 20.38 -8.10 -8.60
CA ASP A 135 19.38 -8.96 -7.96
C ASP A 135 18.87 -8.32 -6.65
N GLU A 136 19.28 -7.06 -6.33
CA GLU A 136 18.88 -6.32 -5.12
C GLU A 136 17.90 -5.22 -5.51
N ASP A 137 16.66 -5.62 -5.84
CA ASP A 137 15.66 -4.75 -6.45
C ASP A 137 14.74 -4.09 -5.42
N TYR A 138 14.71 -4.55 -4.14
CA TYR A 138 13.68 -4.19 -3.18
C TYR A 138 14.23 -3.46 -1.96
N VAL A 139 13.61 -2.35 -1.62
CA VAL A 139 14.14 -1.43 -0.62
C VAL A 139 13.54 -1.65 0.76
N HIS A 140 14.43 -1.59 1.75
CA HIS A 140 14.04 -1.66 3.16
C HIS A 140 14.68 -0.57 4.01
N ILE A 141 14.03 -0.18 5.11
CA ILE A 141 14.63 0.61 6.17
C ILE A 141 15.41 -0.34 7.08
N THR A 142 16.70 -0.08 7.29
CA THR A 142 17.54 -0.92 8.13
C THR A 142 17.17 -0.80 9.61
N GLY A 143 16.97 -1.93 10.29
CA GLY A 143 16.70 -1.97 11.73
C GLY A 143 17.97 -1.95 12.59
N THR A 144 19.07 -2.49 12.07
CA THR A 144 20.38 -2.59 12.73
C THR A 144 21.48 -2.06 11.84
N ASN A 145 22.68 -1.89 12.38
CA ASN A 145 23.85 -1.61 11.54
C ASN A 145 24.09 -2.74 10.53
N MET A 146 24.19 -2.40 9.27
CA MET A 146 24.57 -3.28 8.17
C MET A 146 25.86 -2.75 7.54
N GLY A 147 27.01 -3.26 7.97
CA GLY A 147 28.29 -2.69 7.55
C GLY A 147 28.42 -1.21 7.94
N ASN A 148 28.44 -0.32 6.95
CA ASN A 148 28.49 1.13 7.16
C ASN A 148 27.11 1.79 7.22
N ILE A 149 26.03 1.04 6.92
CA ILE A 149 24.67 1.57 6.91
C ILE A 149 24.16 1.63 8.35
N GLN A 150 23.76 2.81 8.78
CA GLN A 150 23.19 3.03 10.11
C GLN A 150 21.70 2.66 10.14
N PRO A 151 21.13 2.29 11.30
CA PRO A 151 19.69 2.06 11.44
C PRO A 151 18.86 3.29 11.00
N GLY A 152 17.74 3.04 10.35
CA GLY A 152 16.86 4.07 9.82
C GLY A 152 17.20 4.53 8.40
N TYR A 153 18.37 4.13 7.86
CA TYR A 153 18.71 4.38 6.45
C TYR A 153 18.27 3.21 5.57
N TRP A 154 18.18 3.47 4.27
CA TRP A 154 17.69 2.51 3.29
C TRP A 154 18.81 1.69 2.67
N ASN A 155 18.48 0.46 2.37
CA ASN A 155 19.28 -0.48 1.60
C ASN A 155 18.37 -1.27 0.67
N ASP A 156 18.87 -1.69 -0.48
CA ASP A 156 18.24 -2.60 -1.41
C ASP A 156 18.66 -4.04 -1.14
N LEU A 157 17.80 -4.99 -1.45
CA LEU A 157 17.98 -6.43 -1.23
C LEU A 157 17.26 -7.24 -2.30
N GLU A 158 17.62 -8.53 -2.39
CA GLU A 158 16.80 -9.53 -3.07
C GLU A 158 15.42 -9.69 -2.40
N ASP A 159 14.44 -10.19 -3.15
CA ASP A 159 13.03 -10.33 -2.70
C ASP A 159 12.86 -11.09 -1.39
N ASP A 160 13.63 -12.17 -1.18
CA ASP A 160 13.51 -13.05 -0.01
C ASP A 160 14.89 -13.32 0.62
N PRO A 161 15.46 -12.36 1.37
CA PRO A 161 16.78 -12.52 1.99
C PRO A 161 16.74 -13.60 3.07
N GLN A 162 17.54 -14.63 2.90
CA GLN A 162 17.56 -15.81 3.80
C GLN A 162 18.44 -15.62 5.05
N TYR A 163 19.06 -14.48 5.23
CA TYR A 163 20.04 -14.24 6.33
C TYR A 163 19.50 -13.40 7.48
N PHE A 164 18.38 -12.70 7.29
CA PHE A 164 17.62 -12.04 8.35
C PHE A 164 16.17 -11.78 7.89
N PRO A 165 15.22 -11.71 8.84
CA PRO A 165 13.83 -11.44 8.50
C PRO A 165 13.60 -9.96 8.15
N VAL A 166 12.75 -9.69 7.18
CA VAL A 166 12.26 -8.35 6.84
C VAL A 166 10.75 -8.33 6.96
N TYR A 167 10.19 -7.22 7.41
CA TYR A 167 8.79 -7.08 7.80
C TYR A 167 8.13 -5.98 6.97
N GLY A 168 7.07 -6.29 6.24
CA GLY A 168 6.35 -5.29 5.45
C GLY A 168 5.69 -4.22 6.33
N VAL A 169 5.80 -2.96 5.92
CA VAL A 169 4.95 -1.89 6.47
C VAL A 169 3.99 -1.46 5.39
N VAL A 170 2.70 -1.60 5.68
CA VAL A 170 1.61 -1.25 4.77
C VAL A 170 1.03 0.09 5.13
N GLU A 171 0.75 0.91 4.15
CA GLU A 171 0.04 2.17 4.30
C GLU A 171 -1.33 2.10 3.63
N VAL A 172 -2.36 2.53 4.36
CA VAL A 172 -3.74 2.56 3.92
C VAL A 172 -4.31 3.95 4.18
N GLY A 173 -4.70 4.63 3.12
CA GLY A 173 -5.28 5.97 3.20
C GLY A 173 -6.60 6.00 3.98
N PRO A 174 -7.02 7.16 4.49
CA PRO A 174 -8.25 7.30 5.24
C PRO A 174 -9.46 6.97 4.35
N GLY A 175 -10.25 5.98 4.77
CA GLY A 175 -11.45 5.53 4.05
C GLY A 175 -11.21 4.43 3.02
N ALA A 176 -10.00 3.86 2.94
CA ALA A 176 -9.70 2.74 2.04
C ALA A 176 -10.47 1.45 2.35
N ASP A 177 -11.10 1.35 3.53
CA ASP A 177 -11.96 0.21 3.90
C ASP A 177 -13.11 -0.06 2.91
N TYR A 178 -13.29 0.81 1.91
CA TYR A 178 -14.34 0.71 0.90
C TYR A 178 -13.81 0.90 -0.53
N ALA A 179 -12.52 0.73 -0.77
CA ALA A 179 -11.97 0.81 -2.12
C ALA A 179 -12.45 -0.39 -2.96
N LEU A 180 -13.07 -0.08 -4.09
CA LEU A 180 -13.42 -1.08 -5.10
C LEU A 180 -12.27 -1.15 -6.09
N ARG A 181 -11.72 -2.35 -6.25
CA ARG A 181 -10.66 -2.60 -7.22
C ARG A 181 -11.25 -3.18 -8.49
N PHE A 182 -10.81 -2.64 -9.63
CA PHE A 182 -11.18 -3.12 -10.94
C PHE A 182 -9.92 -3.62 -11.67
N ASP A 183 -9.96 -4.84 -12.21
CA ASP A 183 -8.84 -5.43 -12.98
C ASP A 183 -8.83 -4.96 -14.45
N GLY A 184 -9.84 -4.20 -14.84
CA GLY A 184 -9.95 -3.62 -16.18
C GLY A 184 -10.45 -4.56 -17.27
N ILE A 185 -10.84 -5.79 -16.93
CA ILE A 185 -11.26 -6.79 -17.91
C ILE A 185 -12.79 -6.83 -18.07
N ASN A 186 -13.53 -6.97 -16.96
CA ASN A 186 -15.01 -7.08 -16.99
C ASN A 186 -15.64 -6.68 -15.66
N ASP A 187 -14.95 -5.83 -14.92
CA ASP A 187 -15.40 -5.35 -13.62
C ASP A 187 -16.59 -4.41 -13.75
N TYR A 188 -17.58 -4.62 -12.93
CA TYR A 188 -18.70 -3.69 -12.76
C TYR A 188 -19.21 -3.74 -11.32
N VAL A 189 -19.81 -2.66 -10.89
CA VAL A 189 -20.54 -2.59 -9.63
C VAL A 189 -22.01 -2.50 -9.96
N GLU A 190 -22.78 -3.49 -9.51
CA GLU A 190 -24.23 -3.48 -9.60
C GLU A 190 -24.82 -3.20 -8.22
N ALA A 191 -25.68 -2.20 -8.14
CA ALA A 191 -26.47 -1.96 -6.96
C ALA A 191 -27.81 -2.66 -7.12
N GLU A 192 -28.12 -3.54 -6.19
CA GLU A 192 -29.48 -4.05 -6.10
C GLU A 192 -30.43 -2.88 -5.79
N THR A 193 -31.46 -2.73 -6.59
CA THR A 193 -32.50 -1.72 -6.38
C THR A 193 -33.37 -2.17 -5.23
N ASP A 194 -33.03 -1.75 -4.01
CA ASP A 194 -33.95 -1.83 -2.88
C ASP A 194 -34.80 -0.56 -2.84
N THR A 195 -36.06 -0.72 -2.53
CA THR A 195 -37.05 0.37 -2.48
C THR A 195 -36.76 1.40 -1.37
N ASP A 196 -35.77 1.16 -0.55
CA ASP A 196 -35.35 2.03 0.55
C ASP A 196 -34.31 3.07 0.16
N PHE A 197 -33.95 3.16 -1.13
CA PHE A 197 -32.95 4.10 -1.61
C PHE A 197 -33.59 5.42 -2.08
N GLU A 198 -33.94 6.29 -1.14
CA GLU A 198 -34.42 7.65 -1.45
C GLU A 198 -33.26 8.66 -1.29
N LEU A 199 -32.75 9.18 -2.41
CA LEU A 199 -31.82 10.30 -2.45
C LEU A 199 -32.58 11.63 -2.36
N ASN A 200 -32.67 12.19 -1.17
CA ASN A 200 -33.26 13.50 -0.92
C ASN A 200 -32.18 14.61 -0.91
N GLY A 201 -31.52 14.84 -2.03
CA GLY A 201 -30.51 15.90 -2.14
C GLY A 201 -29.59 15.77 -3.36
N SER A 202 -28.59 16.64 -3.43
CA SER A 202 -27.58 16.59 -4.48
C SER A 202 -26.54 15.52 -4.16
N LEU A 203 -26.30 14.59 -5.11
CA LEU A 203 -25.23 13.60 -5.05
C LEU A 203 -24.07 14.07 -5.93
N THR A 204 -22.88 14.12 -5.37
CA THR A 204 -21.65 14.27 -6.14
C THR A 204 -20.87 12.98 -6.05
N ILE A 205 -20.53 12.40 -7.21
CA ILE A 205 -19.66 11.24 -7.32
C ILE A 205 -18.37 11.73 -7.94
N SER A 206 -17.24 11.53 -7.25
CA SER A 206 -15.91 11.73 -7.81
C SER A 206 -15.17 10.40 -7.81
N ALA A 207 -14.46 10.12 -8.90
CA ALA A 207 -13.59 8.97 -9.01
C ALA A 207 -12.26 9.44 -9.58
N ASP A 208 -11.18 9.15 -8.89
CA ASP A 208 -9.85 9.26 -9.42
C ASP A 208 -9.51 7.94 -10.14
N VAL A 209 -9.25 8.02 -11.44
CA VAL A 209 -8.95 6.86 -12.26
C VAL A 209 -7.49 6.95 -12.67
N TYR A 210 -6.68 6.06 -12.16
CA TYR A 210 -5.29 5.89 -12.58
C TYR A 210 -5.23 4.79 -13.65
N PRO A 211 -5.03 5.15 -14.94
CA PRO A 211 -4.89 4.13 -15.97
C PRO A 211 -3.54 3.42 -15.80
N TYR A 212 -3.58 2.13 -15.59
CA TYR A 212 -2.41 1.28 -15.72
C TYR A 212 -2.04 1.22 -17.19
N THR A 213 -0.89 1.76 -17.56
CA THR A 213 -0.31 1.54 -18.90
C THR A 213 0.55 0.30 -18.83
N ALA A 214 0.08 -0.79 -19.44
CA ALA A 214 0.87 -1.99 -19.67
C ALA A 214 1.93 -1.74 -20.74
#